data_f179b7e8ad7a7d28bfc08afe7c58fd01
#
_entry.id   f179b7e8ad7a7d28bfc08afe7c58fd01
#
_cell.length_a   1.000
_cell.length_b   1.000
_cell.length_c   1.000
_cell.angle_alpha   90.00
_cell.angle_beta   90.00
_cell.angle_gamma   90.00
#
_symmetry.space_group_name_H-M   'P 1'
#
loop_
_entity.id
_entity.type
_entity.pdbx_description
1 polymer ?
#
loop_
_entity_poly.entity_id
_entity_poly.type
_entity_poly.pdbx_seq_one_letter_code
_entity_poly.pdbx_strand_id
1 'polypeptide(L)'
;MDNLHKVDEWLAALLANLETAARQRMMRELAQELRRNQQQNIRLQRNPDGSGYEPRKVTARTKKGRIKRQMFSKLRTAKYLKTAASADSASVEFVGQVQRIARVHHYGLRDRVSRRAPEVRYAERKLLGFDKESKELVSNYLISAIA
;
A
#
# COMPACT_ATOMS: atom_id res chain seq x y z
N MET A 1 25.35 -10.77 -22.60
CA MET A 1 23.99 -10.62 -23.17
C MET A 1 23.18 -11.89 -23.01
N ASP A 2 23.70 -12.99 -23.49
CA ASP A 2 23.02 -14.27 -23.41
C ASP A 2 22.79 -14.77 -21.99
N ASN A 3 23.63 -14.37 -21.04
CA ASN A 3 23.54 -14.78 -19.65
C ASN A 3 22.30 -14.23 -18.94
N LEU A 4 21.90 -12.99 -19.22
CA LEU A 4 20.69 -12.40 -18.63
C LEU A 4 19.44 -13.06 -19.17
N HIS A 5 19.42 -13.36 -20.48
CA HIS A 5 18.31 -14.05 -21.11
C HIS A 5 18.15 -15.48 -20.57
N LYS A 6 19.27 -16.16 -20.36
CA LYS A 6 19.27 -17.51 -19.73
C LYS A 6 18.77 -17.46 -18.29
N VAL A 7 19.08 -16.43 -17.53
CA VAL A 7 18.56 -16.23 -16.18
C VAL A 7 17.05 -16.04 -16.19
N ASP A 8 16.52 -15.26 -17.11
CA ASP A 8 15.07 -15.07 -17.25
C ASP A 8 14.37 -16.38 -17.60
N GLU A 9 14.91 -17.14 -18.54
CA GLU A 9 14.38 -18.46 -18.90
C GLU A 9 14.40 -19.43 -17.72
N TRP A 10 15.49 -19.43 -16.98
CA TRP A 10 15.66 -20.28 -15.80
C TRP A 10 14.66 -19.92 -14.70
N LEU A 11 14.49 -18.64 -14.41
CA LEU A 11 13.50 -18.15 -13.45
C LEU A 11 12.07 -18.52 -13.87
N ALA A 12 11.73 -18.31 -15.14
CA ALA A 12 10.43 -18.67 -15.67
C ALA A 12 10.17 -20.18 -15.53
N ALA A 13 11.16 -21.00 -15.84
CA ALA A 13 11.06 -22.46 -15.70
C ALA A 13 10.87 -22.90 -14.24
N LEU A 14 11.59 -22.29 -13.31
CA LEU A 14 11.45 -22.57 -11.88
C LEU A 14 10.07 -22.16 -11.37
N LEU A 15 9.59 -20.99 -11.73
CA LEU A 15 8.26 -20.51 -11.35
C LEU A 15 7.17 -21.39 -11.94
N ALA A 16 7.33 -21.87 -13.18
CA ALA A 16 6.37 -22.78 -13.81
C ALA A 16 6.29 -24.14 -13.13
N ASN A 17 7.37 -24.57 -12.46
CA ASN A 17 7.41 -25.85 -11.74
C ASN A 17 6.80 -25.77 -10.34
N LEU A 18 6.50 -24.58 -9.82
CA LEU A 18 5.82 -24.45 -8.55
C LEU A 18 4.35 -24.89 -8.69
N GLU A 19 3.91 -25.74 -7.78
CA GLU A 19 2.50 -26.13 -7.73
C GLU A 19 1.61 -24.89 -7.54
N THR A 20 0.47 -24.88 -8.21
CA THR A 20 -0.49 -23.75 -8.14
C THR A 20 -0.88 -23.43 -6.69
N ALA A 21 -1.12 -24.44 -5.86
CA ALA A 21 -1.47 -24.23 -4.46
C ALA A 21 -0.33 -23.57 -3.67
N ALA A 22 0.92 -23.96 -3.92
CA ALA A 22 2.10 -23.35 -3.28
C ALA A 22 2.28 -21.90 -3.72
N ARG A 23 2.07 -21.61 -5.00
CA ARG A 23 2.12 -20.24 -5.54
C ARG A 23 1.05 -19.36 -4.91
N GLN A 24 -0.17 -19.86 -4.80
CA GLN A 24 -1.27 -19.12 -4.17
C GLN A 24 -0.99 -18.82 -2.71
N ARG A 25 -0.43 -19.78 -1.95
CA ARG A 25 -0.02 -19.53 -0.56
C ARG A 25 1.05 -18.46 -0.47
N MET A 26 2.07 -18.55 -1.31
CA MET A 26 3.15 -17.56 -1.37
C MET A 26 2.59 -16.16 -1.67
N MET A 27 1.71 -16.04 -2.64
CA MET A 27 1.09 -14.75 -3.00
C MET A 27 0.22 -14.20 -1.89
N ARG A 28 -0.52 -15.04 -1.16
CA ARG A 28 -1.29 -14.60 0.01
C ARG A 28 -0.41 -14.09 1.13
N GLU A 29 0.66 -14.80 1.43
CA GLU A 29 1.62 -14.38 2.46
C GLU A 29 2.29 -13.07 2.07
N LEU A 30 2.72 -12.95 0.82
CA LEU A 30 3.30 -11.73 0.28
C LEU A 30 2.33 -10.56 0.38
N ALA A 31 1.07 -10.75 0.00
CA ALA A 31 0.04 -9.72 0.10
C ALA A 31 -0.15 -9.25 1.56
N GLN A 32 -0.17 -10.17 2.51
CA GLN A 32 -0.29 -9.83 3.93
C GLN A 32 0.92 -9.04 4.44
N GLU A 33 2.13 -9.42 4.05
CA GLU A 33 3.34 -8.69 4.41
C GLU A 33 3.40 -7.30 3.77
N LEU A 34 2.98 -7.19 2.51
CA LEU A 34 2.85 -5.90 1.84
C LEU A 34 1.83 -5.01 2.55
N ARG A 35 0.69 -5.56 2.98
CA ARG A 35 -0.29 -4.80 3.75
C ARG A 35 0.31 -4.30 5.05
N ARG A 36 1.03 -5.11 5.80
CA ARG A 36 1.71 -4.70 7.03
C ARG A 36 2.68 -3.56 6.77
N ASN A 37 3.44 -3.64 5.68
CA ASN A 37 4.36 -2.59 5.26
C ASN A 37 3.61 -1.28 4.98
N GLN A 38 2.51 -1.32 4.25
CA GLN A 38 1.68 -0.15 3.95
C GLN A 38 1.05 0.42 5.22
N GLN A 39 0.52 -0.44 6.09
CA GLN A 39 -0.02 -0.01 7.38
C GLN A 39 1.03 0.69 8.23
N GLN A 40 2.25 0.17 8.25
CA GLN A 40 3.35 0.77 9.00
C GLN A 40 3.73 2.14 8.45
N ASN A 41 3.79 2.31 7.14
CA ASN A 41 4.07 3.60 6.51
C ASN A 41 3.01 4.64 6.88
N ILE A 42 1.74 4.28 6.83
CA ILE A 42 0.65 5.17 7.24
C ILE A 42 0.76 5.48 8.73
N ARG A 43 1.04 4.49 9.55
CA ARG A 43 1.22 4.69 11.00
C ARG A 43 2.37 5.64 11.31
N LEU A 44 3.45 5.57 10.57
CA LEU A 44 4.60 6.47 10.70
C LEU A 44 4.39 7.81 9.99
N GLN A 45 3.23 8.01 9.37
CA GLN A 45 2.88 9.26 8.69
C GLN A 45 3.91 9.64 7.62
N ARG A 46 4.32 8.66 6.81
CA ARG A 46 5.33 8.87 5.79
C ARG A 46 4.90 8.36 4.42
N ASN A 47 5.38 9.04 3.38
CA ASN A 47 5.24 8.64 1.99
C ASN A 47 6.18 7.47 1.66
N PRO A 48 5.97 6.74 0.55
CA PRO A 48 6.87 5.66 0.13
C PRO A 48 8.31 6.10 -0.11
N ASP A 49 8.56 7.37 -0.44
CA ASP A 49 9.91 7.91 -0.62
C ASP A 49 10.63 8.20 0.70
N GLY A 50 9.97 7.97 1.83
CA GLY A 50 10.51 8.21 3.17
C GLY A 50 10.20 9.59 3.74
N SER A 51 9.71 10.53 2.93
CA SER A 51 9.32 11.87 3.42
C SER A 51 8.08 11.78 4.30
N GLY A 52 8.00 12.65 5.30
CA GLY A 52 6.83 12.73 6.17
C GLY A 52 5.61 13.28 5.44
N TYR A 53 4.42 12.88 5.89
CA TYR A 53 3.19 13.48 5.41
C TYR A 53 3.14 14.96 5.79
N GLU A 54 2.60 15.76 4.90
CA GLU A 54 2.28 17.15 5.23
C GLU A 54 1.30 17.19 6.41
N PRO A 55 1.58 18.01 7.46
CA PRO A 55 0.71 18.10 8.63
C PRO A 55 -0.70 18.56 8.27
N ARG A 56 -1.66 18.23 9.13
CA ARG A 56 -3.03 18.75 8.99
C ARG A 56 -3.02 20.26 9.04
N LYS A 57 -3.94 20.87 8.30
CA LYS A 57 -4.22 22.30 8.43
C LYS A 57 -4.67 22.61 9.85
N VAL A 58 -4.10 23.67 10.41
CA VAL A 58 -4.49 24.12 11.75
C VAL A 58 -5.86 24.80 11.65
N THR A 59 -6.85 24.24 12.33
CA THR A 59 -8.19 24.78 12.47
C THR A 59 -8.46 25.09 13.93
N ALA A 60 -9.54 25.82 14.22
CA ALA A 60 -9.96 26.06 15.62
C ALA A 60 -10.14 24.73 16.38
N ARG A 61 -10.59 23.70 15.69
CA ARG A 61 -10.81 22.37 16.23
C ARG A 61 -9.50 21.66 16.57
N THR A 62 -8.48 21.76 15.70
CA THR A 62 -7.16 21.20 15.95
C THR A 62 -6.40 21.96 17.03
N LYS A 63 -6.53 23.28 17.08
CA LYS A 63 -5.92 24.12 18.14
C LYS A 63 -6.41 23.74 19.54
N LYS A 64 -7.68 23.35 19.67
CA LYS A 64 -8.26 22.92 20.94
C LYS A 64 -7.92 21.49 21.33
N GLY A 65 -7.06 20.79 20.58
CA GLY A 65 -6.64 19.43 20.85
C GLY A 65 -7.75 18.39 20.71
N ARG A 66 -8.83 18.71 20.01
CA ARG A 66 -9.96 17.79 19.81
C ARG A 66 -9.69 16.67 18.85
N ILE A 67 -8.76 16.85 17.90
CA ILE A 67 -8.33 15.84 16.95
C ILE A 67 -6.99 15.29 17.44
N LYS A 68 -7.04 14.15 18.14
CA LYS A 68 -5.86 13.50 18.71
C LYS A 68 -5.36 12.32 17.87
N ARG A 69 -6.19 11.82 16.96
CA ARG A 69 -5.84 10.66 16.14
C ARG A 69 -4.89 11.05 15.00
N GLN A 70 -4.00 10.15 14.69
CA GLN A 70 -3.17 10.28 13.49
C GLN A 70 -4.04 10.27 12.24
N MET A 71 -3.56 10.94 11.19
CA MET A 71 -4.22 10.89 9.89
C MET A 71 -4.30 9.45 9.39
N PHE A 72 -5.45 9.08 8.85
CA PHE A 72 -5.72 7.79 8.23
C PHE A 72 -5.66 6.58 9.19
N SER A 73 -5.76 6.81 10.50
CA SER A 73 -5.69 5.72 11.47
C SER A 73 -6.77 4.66 11.28
N LYS A 74 -7.95 5.04 10.79
CA LYS A 74 -9.01 4.08 10.47
C LYS A 74 -8.80 3.42 9.11
N LEU A 75 -8.34 4.19 8.12
CA LEU A 75 -8.14 3.69 6.75
C LEU A 75 -7.09 2.57 6.68
N ARG A 76 -6.07 2.62 7.53
CA ARG A 76 -5.03 1.58 7.54
C ARG A 76 -5.46 0.27 8.16
N THR A 77 -6.63 0.20 8.77
CA THR A 77 -7.09 -1.03 9.43
C THR A 77 -7.50 -2.09 8.41
N ALA A 78 -7.49 -3.35 8.84
CA ALA A 78 -7.87 -4.48 8.00
C ALA A 78 -9.33 -4.43 7.52
N LYS A 79 -10.17 -3.63 8.15
CA LYS A 79 -11.55 -3.39 7.70
C LYS A 79 -11.59 -2.69 6.35
N TYR A 80 -10.69 -1.75 6.11
CA TYR A 80 -10.68 -0.90 4.92
C TYR A 80 -9.52 -1.18 3.96
N LEU A 81 -8.41 -1.69 4.45
CA LEU A 81 -7.25 -2.04 3.64
C LEU A 81 -7.18 -3.56 3.53
N LYS A 82 -7.53 -4.06 2.35
CA LYS A 82 -7.68 -5.50 2.09
C LYS A 82 -6.57 -6.02 1.20
N THR A 83 -6.35 -7.32 1.31
CA THR A 83 -5.46 -8.04 0.42
C THR A 83 -6.26 -8.87 -0.57
N ALA A 84 -5.69 -9.06 -1.75
CA ALA A 84 -6.17 -10.03 -2.73
C ALA A 84 -4.96 -10.76 -3.30
N ALA A 85 -5.11 -12.04 -3.57
CA ALA A 85 -4.04 -12.85 -4.11
C ALA A 85 -4.59 -13.93 -5.03
N SER A 86 -3.82 -14.22 -6.07
CA SER A 86 -4.04 -15.34 -6.97
C SER A 86 -2.72 -16.12 -7.11
N ALA A 87 -2.67 -17.10 -7.99
CA ALA A 87 -1.41 -17.80 -8.28
C ALA A 87 -0.35 -16.88 -8.88
N ASP A 88 -0.76 -15.79 -9.53
CA ASP A 88 0.12 -14.90 -10.31
C ASP A 88 0.18 -13.47 -9.79
N SER A 89 -0.61 -13.13 -8.77
CA SER A 89 -0.67 -11.75 -8.29
C SER A 89 -0.89 -11.68 -6.78
N ALA A 90 -0.38 -10.59 -6.20
CA ALA A 90 -0.66 -10.18 -4.83
C ALA A 90 -0.94 -8.69 -4.85
N SER A 91 -2.01 -8.27 -4.19
CA SER A 91 -2.41 -6.88 -4.15
C SER A 91 -2.87 -6.43 -2.78
N VAL A 92 -2.73 -5.14 -2.54
CA VAL A 92 -3.25 -4.44 -1.35
C VAL A 92 -4.07 -3.28 -1.86
N GLU A 93 -5.32 -3.20 -1.44
CA GLU A 93 -6.25 -2.19 -1.92
C GLU A 93 -7.22 -1.74 -0.85
N PHE A 94 -7.70 -0.52 -1.00
CA PHE A 94 -8.79 -0.03 -0.16
C PHE A 94 -10.13 -0.56 -0.69
N VAL A 95 -11.03 -0.93 0.24
CA VAL A 95 -12.38 -1.37 -0.13
C VAL A 95 -13.16 -0.24 -0.81
N GLY A 96 -14.13 -0.59 -1.67
CA GLY A 96 -14.87 0.35 -2.49
C GLY A 96 -15.49 1.53 -1.75
N GLN A 97 -15.96 1.28 -0.53
CA GLN A 97 -16.62 2.30 0.30
C GLN A 97 -15.68 3.45 0.74
N VAL A 98 -14.37 3.22 0.75
CA VAL A 98 -13.37 4.24 1.15
C VAL A 98 -12.41 4.61 0.01
N GLN A 99 -12.54 4.00 -1.16
CA GLN A 99 -11.63 4.27 -2.29
C GLN A 99 -11.60 5.74 -2.68
N ARG A 100 -12.74 6.40 -2.70
CA ARG A 100 -12.82 7.83 -3.04
C ARG A 100 -11.98 8.68 -2.08
N ILE A 101 -12.16 8.46 -0.78
CA ILE A 101 -11.43 9.21 0.26
C ILE A 101 -9.93 8.94 0.14
N ALA A 102 -9.55 7.68 0.01
CA ALA A 102 -8.16 7.27 -0.15
C ALA A 102 -7.52 7.90 -1.39
N ARG A 103 -8.22 7.89 -2.50
CA ARG A 103 -7.76 8.48 -3.76
C ARG A 103 -7.55 9.99 -3.66
N VAL A 104 -8.50 10.69 -3.04
CA VAL A 104 -8.42 12.14 -2.85
C VAL A 104 -7.15 12.53 -2.08
N HIS A 105 -6.86 11.82 -1.01
CA HIS A 105 -5.67 12.08 -0.22
C HIS A 105 -4.38 11.60 -0.90
N HIS A 106 -4.43 10.45 -1.54
CA HIS A 106 -3.25 9.88 -2.21
C HIS A 106 -2.72 10.80 -3.31
N TYR A 107 -3.59 11.39 -4.09
CA TYR A 107 -3.23 12.25 -5.23
C TYR A 107 -3.33 13.74 -4.95
N GLY A 108 -3.78 14.13 -3.77
CA GLY A 108 -3.97 15.55 -3.44
C GLY A 108 -5.03 16.20 -4.30
N LEU A 109 -6.20 15.61 -4.35
CA LEU A 109 -7.30 16.09 -5.18
C LEU A 109 -8.21 17.05 -4.43
N ARG A 110 -9.11 17.70 -5.17
CA ARG A 110 -10.18 18.51 -4.59
C ARG A 110 -11.36 17.62 -4.23
N ASP A 111 -11.93 17.88 -3.06
CA ASP A 111 -13.16 17.23 -2.63
C ASP A 111 -13.83 18.07 -1.55
N ARG A 112 -15.06 17.73 -1.23
CA ARG A 112 -15.84 18.36 -0.17
C ARG A 112 -15.76 17.54 1.11
N VAL A 113 -15.63 18.22 2.25
CA VAL A 113 -15.65 17.56 3.56
C VAL A 113 -17.04 17.00 3.85
N SER A 114 -18.08 17.68 3.38
CA SER A 114 -19.47 17.25 3.49
C SER A 114 -20.27 17.77 2.29
N ARG A 115 -21.52 17.29 2.12
CA ARG A 115 -22.39 17.66 1.01
C ARG A 115 -22.55 19.16 0.80
N ARG A 116 -22.57 19.93 1.90
CA ARG A 116 -22.81 21.38 1.88
C ARG A 116 -21.55 22.21 2.04
N ALA A 117 -20.41 21.57 2.26
CA ALA A 117 -19.15 22.26 2.40
C ALA A 117 -18.59 22.67 1.03
N PRO A 118 -17.81 23.76 0.94
CA PRO A 118 -17.09 24.10 -0.27
C PRO A 118 -16.02 23.05 -0.57
N GLU A 119 -15.63 22.94 -1.84
CA GLU A 119 -14.49 22.13 -2.23
C GLU A 119 -13.21 22.69 -1.64
N VAL A 120 -12.37 21.78 -1.13
CA VAL A 120 -11.02 22.10 -0.69
C VAL A 120 -10.03 21.21 -1.41
N ARG A 121 -8.84 21.73 -1.65
CA ARG A 121 -7.75 20.94 -2.19
C ARG A 121 -6.97 20.32 -1.04
N TYR A 122 -6.87 19.00 -1.07
CA TYR A 122 -6.08 18.26 -0.07
C TYR A 122 -4.61 18.18 -0.47
N ALA A 123 -3.74 18.15 0.53
CA ALA A 123 -2.34 17.85 0.30
C ALA A 123 -2.18 16.41 -0.20
N GLU A 124 -1.21 16.21 -1.08
CA GLU A 124 -0.84 14.87 -1.53
C GLU A 124 -0.13 14.13 -0.40
N ARG A 125 -0.73 13.02 0.03
CA ARG A 125 -0.16 12.10 1.00
C ARG A 125 -0.33 10.71 0.47
N LYS A 126 0.75 10.09 0.02
CA LYS A 126 0.69 8.80 -0.65
C LYS A 126 0.46 7.69 0.36
N LEU A 127 -0.75 7.12 0.33
CA LEU A 127 -1.17 6.08 1.25
C LEU A 127 -0.62 4.71 0.89
N LEU A 128 -0.46 4.44 -0.40
CA LEU A 128 0.08 3.19 -0.92
C LEU A 128 1.24 3.48 -1.87
N GLY A 129 2.21 2.59 -1.90
CA GLY A 129 3.31 2.66 -2.83
C GLY A 129 4.42 1.69 -2.47
N PHE A 130 5.29 1.42 -3.42
CA PHE A 130 6.46 0.58 -3.20
C PHE A 130 7.61 1.43 -2.66
N ASP A 131 7.96 1.17 -1.40
CA ASP A 131 9.16 1.70 -0.80
C ASP A 131 10.30 0.67 -0.92
N LYS A 132 11.45 1.00 -0.34
CA LYS A 132 12.60 0.09 -0.34
C LYS A 132 12.30 -1.23 0.35
N GLU A 133 11.61 -1.18 1.49
CA GLU A 133 11.25 -2.37 2.27
C GLU A 133 10.29 -3.29 1.52
N SER A 134 9.28 -2.73 0.85
CA SER A 134 8.33 -3.54 0.07
C SER A 134 9.00 -4.20 -1.14
N LYS A 135 9.93 -3.51 -1.79
CA LYS A 135 10.72 -4.11 -2.88
C LYS A 135 11.59 -5.25 -2.39
N GLU A 136 12.21 -5.10 -1.23
CA GLU A 136 13.01 -6.16 -0.59
C GLU A 136 12.13 -7.36 -0.19
N LEU A 137 10.93 -7.11 0.34
CA LEU A 137 9.96 -8.16 0.65
C LEU A 137 9.62 -9.00 -0.58
N VAL A 138 9.27 -8.35 -1.69
CA VAL A 138 8.94 -9.03 -2.95
C VAL A 138 10.13 -9.87 -3.41
N SER A 139 11.32 -9.28 -3.43
CA SER A 139 12.55 -9.98 -3.85
C SER A 139 12.83 -11.20 -2.97
N ASN A 140 12.71 -11.07 -1.66
CA ASN A 140 12.96 -12.15 -0.72
C ASN A 140 11.97 -13.31 -0.87
N TYR A 141 10.68 -13.01 -1.07
CA TYR A 141 9.68 -14.03 -1.33
C TYR A 141 9.97 -14.79 -2.63
N LEU A 142 10.33 -14.08 -3.69
CA LEU A 142 10.67 -14.70 -4.96
C LEU A 142 11.91 -15.58 -4.84
N ILE A 143 12.96 -15.10 -4.21
CA ILE A 143 14.20 -15.85 -3.99
C ILE A 143 13.93 -17.09 -3.15
N SER A 144 13.17 -16.97 -2.07
CA SER A 144 12.82 -18.11 -1.20
C SER A 144 12.01 -19.18 -1.93
N ALA A 145 11.16 -18.78 -2.86
CA ALA A 145 10.36 -19.70 -3.66
C ALA A 145 11.20 -20.48 -4.69
N ILE A 146 12.32 -19.91 -5.11
CA ILE A 146 13.17 -20.46 -6.17
C ILE A 146 14.33 -21.29 -5.58
N ALA A 147 14.71 -21.02 -4.36
CA ALA A 147 15.85 -21.67 -3.71
C ALA A 147 15.59 -23.14 -3.34
#